data_da5f81fac058680506df54f61937dfbe
#
_entry.id   da5f81fac058680506df54f61937dfbe
#
_cell.length_a   1.000
_cell.length_b   1.000
_cell.length_c   1.000
_cell.angle_alpha   90.00
_cell.angle_beta   90.00
_cell.angle_gamma   90.00
#
_symmetry.space_group_name_H-M   'P 1'
#
loop_
_entity.id
_entity.type
_entity.pdbx_description
1 polymer ?
#
loop_
_entity_poly.entity_id
_entity_poly.type
_entity_poly.pdbx_seq_one_letter_code
_entity_poly.pdbx_strand_id
1 'polypeptide(L)'
;LLHMIGRITCPVMCYFIAEGYHHTRDIHRYTRRLFGFALLAHFAYVFASAGFEGWRSFIPFWNGSLLNQTSVMWSLAWGLVMLRGVAGSRQIRRESLRVLLILLICLISFPADWSCIASLCVLAFGTNRGNFKKQMLWMVFYVALYALVYCLALDVVYGLLQMAVVLAIPILWLYNGKRSNSGKSSPLMKWLFYVYYPLHLFVIGLLQLLD
;
A
#
# COMPACT_ATOMS: atom_id res chain seq x y z
N LEU A 1 -7.42 -16.56 10.82
CA LEU A 1 -8.19 -16.36 9.58
C LEU A 1 -8.31 -14.88 9.21
N LEU A 2 -8.73 -14.01 10.12
CA LEU A 2 -8.86 -12.55 9.88
C LEU A 2 -7.54 -11.91 9.45
N HIS A 3 -6.42 -12.27 10.08
CA HIS A 3 -5.09 -11.78 9.68
C HIS A 3 -4.72 -12.16 8.23
N MET A 4 -5.10 -13.36 7.78
CA MET A 4 -4.85 -13.79 6.40
C MET A 4 -5.66 -12.97 5.39
N ILE A 5 -6.94 -12.71 5.69
CA ILE A 5 -7.81 -11.87 4.84
C ILE A 5 -7.24 -10.46 4.73
N GLY A 6 -6.77 -9.88 5.84
CA GLY A 6 -6.11 -8.56 5.85
C GLY A 6 -4.87 -8.50 4.95
N ARG A 7 -4.10 -9.59 4.84
CA ARG A 7 -2.90 -9.63 3.99
C ARG A 7 -3.19 -9.60 2.49
N ILE A 8 -4.36 -10.10 2.06
CA ILE A 8 -4.80 -10.05 0.65
C ILE A 8 -5.09 -8.62 0.20
N THR A 9 -5.54 -7.77 1.10
CA THR A 9 -5.99 -6.41 0.78
C THR A 9 -4.86 -5.54 0.23
N CYS A 10 -3.65 -5.61 0.79
CA CYS A 10 -2.54 -4.75 0.38
C CYS A 10 -2.13 -4.95 -1.09
N PRO A 11 -1.87 -6.18 -1.60
CA PRO A 11 -1.56 -6.37 -3.02
C PRO A 11 -2.66 -5.92 -3.95
N VAL A 12 -3.93 -6.14 -3.57
CA VAL A 12 -5.08 -5.68 -4.34
C VAL A 12 -5.09 -4.14 -4.42
N MET A 13 -4.83 -3.45 -3.31
CA MET A 13 -4.70 -1.99 -3.28
C MET A 13 -3.53 -1.51 -4.13
N CYS A 14 -2.34 -2.15 -4.03
CA CYS A 14 -1.17 -1.83 -4.84
C CYS A 14 -1.49 -1.94 -6.35
N TYR A 15 -2.17 -3.02 -6.74
CA TYR A 15 -2.57 -3.26 -8.12
C TYR A 15 -3.51 -2.17 -8.64
N PHE A 16 -4.57 -1.85 -7.88
CA PHE A 16 -5.53 -0.81 -8.28
C PHE A 16 -4.93 0.59 -8.30
N ILE A 17 -3.94 0.88 -7.46
CA ILE A 17 -3.21 2.16 -7.53
C ILE A 17 -2.38 2.24 -8.80
N ALA A 18 -1.68 1.17 -9.17
CA ALA A 18 -0.93 1.11 -10.41
C ALA A 18 -1.84 1.22 -11.65
N GLU A 19 -2.99 0.52 -11.66
CA GLU A 19 -3.99 0.67 -12.72
C GLU A 19 -4.59 2.08 -12.74
N GLY A 20 -4.90 2.64 -11.59
CA GLY A 20 -5.37 4.02 -11.45
C GLY A 20 -4.40 5.05 -12.03
N TYR A 21 -3.10 4.83 -11.89
CA TYR A 21 -2.06 5.66 -12.52
C TYR A 21 -2.21 5.69 -14.05
N HIS A 22 -2.40 4.55 -14.68
CA HIS A 22 -2.53 4.45 -16.14
C HIS A 22 -3.87 4.97 -16.68
N HIS A 23 -4.91 5.00 -15.85
CA HIS A 23 -6.25 5.45 -16.24
C HIS A 23 -6.58 6.90 -15.86
N THR A 24 -5.71 7.56 -15.08
CA THR A 24 -5.98 8.94 -14.65
C THR A 24 -5.55 9.96 -15.70
N ARG A 25 -6.37 11.00 -15.89
CA ARG A 25 -6.01 12.16 -16.74
C ARG A 25 -5.13 13.16 -15.99
N ASP A 26 -5.30 13.28 -14.67
CA ASP A 26 -4.58 14.24 -13.83
C ASP A 26 -3.90 13.50 -12.67
N ILE A 27 -2.65 13.17 -12.89
CA ILE A 27 -1.82 12.46 -11.90
C ILE A 27 -1.56 13.32 -10.65
N HIS A 28 -1.52 14.65 -10.78
CA HIS A 28 -1.30 15.53 -9.63
C HIS A 28 -2.49 15.51 -8.68
N ARG A 29 -3.71 15.57 -9.22
CA ARG A 29 -4.93 15.45 -8.40
C ARG A 29 -5.03 14.06 -7.79
N TYR A 30 -4.63 13.03 -8.52
CA TYR A 30 -4.65 11.66 -7.99
C TYR A 30 -3.68 11.53 -6.82
N THR A 31 -2.43 11.97 -6.98
CA THR A 31 -1.41 11.94 -5.93
C THR A 31 -1.84 12.74 -4.70
N ARG A 32 -2.33 13.98 -4.87
CA ARG A 32 -2.82 14.80 -3.73
C ARG A 32 -3.95 14.14 -2.96
N ARG A 33 -4.91 13.54 -3.65
CA ARG A 33 -5.98 12.78 -2.99
C ARG A 33 -5.44 11.61 -2.19
N LEU A 34 -4.51 10.86 -2.77
CA LEU A 34 -3.94 9.68 -2.11
C LEU A 34 -3.17 10.08 -0.84
N PHE A 35 -2.38 11.17 -0.88
CA PHE A 35 -1.73 11.71 0.32
C PHE A 35 -2.73 12.24 1.34
N GLY A 36 -3.81 12.92 0.92
CA GLY A 36 -4.88 13.35 1.83
C GLY A 36 -5.51 12.18 2.57
N PHE A 37 -5.81 11.09 1.87
CA PHE A 37 -6.32 9.87 2.51
C PHE A 37 -5.27 9.12 3.31
N ALA A 38 -3.99 9.17 2.94
CA ALA A 38 -2.91 8.62 3.75
C ALA A 38 -2.81 9.34 5.11
N LEU A 39 -2.98 10.66 5.12
CA LEU A 39 -3.03 11.44 6.36
C LEU A 39 -4.24 11.08 7.22
N LEU A 40 -5.44 11.00 6.64
CA LEU A 40 -6.63 10.56 7.37
C LEU A 40 -6.48 9.13 7.92
N ALA A 41 -5.92 8.23 7.09
CA ALA A 41 -5.69 6.86 7.48
C ALA A 41 -4.61 6.71 8.57
N HIS A 42 -3.67 7.66 8.68
CA HIS A 42 -2.70 7.69 9.76
C HIS A 42 -3.41 7.81 11.12
N PHE A 43 -4.32 8.76 11.27
CA PHE A 43 -5.05 8.93 12.53
C PHE A 43 -5.89 7.69 12.87
N ALA A 44 -6.61 7.14 11.90
CA ALA A 44 -7.39 5.93 12.10
C ALA A 44 -6.52 4.71 12.46
N TYR A 45 -5.34 4.59 11.84
CA TYR A 45 -4.39 3.51 12.09
C TYR A 45 -3.81 3.59 13.50
N VAL A 46 -3.33 4.76 13.91
CA VAL A 46 -2.79 4.97 15.26
C VAL A 46 -3.86 4.74 16.32
N PHE A 47 -5.08 5.20 16.08
CA PHE A 47 -6.21 4.96 16.98
C PHE A 47 -6.56 3.48 17.13
N ALA A 48 -6.42 2.68 16.06
CA ALA A 48 -6.63 1.23 16.08
C ALA A 48 -5.39 0.44 16.52
N SER A 49 -4.26 1.08 16.82
CA SER A 49 -3.06 0.39 17.26
C SER A 49 -3.13 0.05 18.75
N ALA A 50 -2.60 -1.11 19.12
CA ALA A 50 -2.54 -1.55 20.51
C ALA A 50 -1.70 -0.65 21.45
N GLY A 51 -0.93 0.30 20.87
CA GLY A 51 -0.12 1.27 21.62
C GLY A 51 -0.73 2.67 21.66
N PHE A 52 -2.05 2.80 21.51
CA PHE A 52 -2.70 4.10 21.60
C PHE A 52 -2.79 4.58 23.06
N GLU A 53 -2.00 5.58 23.39
CA GLU A 53 -1.93 6.21 24.73
C GLU A 53 -2.43 7.67 24.69
N GLY A 54 -3.39 7.97 23.82
CA GLY A 54 -3.94 9.30 23.68
C GLY A 54 -3.31 10.11 22.53
N TRP A 55 -3.50 11.45 22.55
CA TRP A 55 -3.16 12.31 21.43
C TRP A 55 -1.66 12.35 21.06
N ARG A 56 -0.76 12.03 21.99
CA ARG A 56 0.69 11.95 21.74
C ARG A 56 1.07 10.81 20.80
N SER A 57 0.30 9.73 20.80
CA SER A 57 0.51 8.58 19.91
C SER A 57 0.35 8.93 18.43
N PHE A 58 -0.34 10.04 18.09
CA PHE A 58 -0.43 10.52 16.70
C PHE A 58 0.86 11.14 16.18
N ILE A 59 1.83 11.43 17.05
CA ILE A 59 3.13 11.97 16.64
C ILE A 59 4.00 10.79 16.19
N PRO A 60 4.43 10.72 14.91
CA PRO A 60 5.29 9.66 14.44
C PRO A 60 6.56 9.55 15.30
N PHE A 61 7.00 8.31 15.57
CA PHE A 61 8.19 7.99 16.36
C PHE A 61 8.13 8.37 17.85
N TRP A 62 6.98 8.80 18.35
CA TRP A 62 6.83 9.13 19.77
C TRP A 62 7.18 7.95 20.69
N ASN A 63 6.77 6.74 20.32
CA ASN A 63 7.00 5.51 21.12
C ASN A 63 8.38 4.88 20.89
N GLY A 64 9.30 5.58 20.21
CA GLY A 64 10.66 5.08 19.93
C GLY A 64 10.72 3.91 18.93
N SER A 65 9.60 3.40 18.45
CA SER A 65 9.57 2.38 17.40
C SER A 65 9.88 3.00 16.03
N LEU A 66 10.58 2.26 15.16
CA LEU A 66 10.83 2.64 13.79
C LEU A 66 9.83 2.00 12.80
N LEU A 67 9.11 0.98 13.23
CA LEU A 67 8.19 0.20 12.39
C LEU A 67 6.73 0.51 12.76
N ASN A 68 5.84 0.33 11.80
CA ASN A 68 4.39 0.41 11.99
C ASN A 68 3.91 1.74 12.59
N GLN A 69 4.53 2.85 12.18
CA GLN A 69 4.17 4.20 12.66
C GLN A 69 2.97 4.79 11.92
N THR A 70 2.69 4.31 10.73
CA THR A 70 1.61 4.82 9.90
C THR A 70 1.00 3.73 9.02
N SER A 71 -0.16 4.03 8.46
CA SER A 71 -0.93 3.10 7.64
C SER A 71 -0.24 2.77 6.31
N VAL A 72 -0.62 1.65 5.70
CA VAL A 72 -0.18 1.24 4.35
C VAL A 72 -0.46 2.31 3.29
N MET A 73 -1.47 3.17 3.47
CA MET A 73 -1.81 4.24 2.53
C MET A 73 -0.64 5.21 2.30
N TRP A 74 0.22 5.41 3.29
CA TRP A 74 1.45 6.19 3.17
C TRP A 74 2.40 5.58 2.13
N SER A 75 2.71 4.29 2.26
CA SER A 75 3.55 3.57 1.29
C SER A 75 2.93 3.54 -0.11
N LEU A 76 1.61 3.40 -0.22
CA LEU A 76 0.92 3.43 -1.50
C LEU A 76 1.02 4.79 -2.18
N ALA A 77 0.92 5.89 -1.43
CA ALA A 77 1.06 7.24 -1.96
C ALA A 77 2.49 7.48 -2.49
N TRP A 78 3.50 7.06 -1.76
CA TRP A 78 4.89 7.14 -2.19
C TRP A 78 5.20 6.16 -3.33
N GLY A 79 4.57 4.99 -3.37
CA GLY A 79 4.65 4.05 -4.50
C GLY A 79 4.15 4.66 -5.80
N LEU A 80 3.08 5.48 -5.74
CA LEU A 80 2.60 6.23 -6.90
C LEU A 80 3.60 7.29 -7.37
N VAL A 81 4.26 7.99 -6.44
CA VAL A 81 5.34 8.96 -6.76
C VAL A 81 6.53 8.24 -7.41
N MET A 82 6.93 7.09 -6.85
CA MET A 82 7.98 6.24 -7.39
C MET A 82 7.67 5.79 -8.81
N LEU A 83 6.46 5.27 -9.05
CA LEU A 83 6.01 4.84 -10.37
C LEU A 83 6.04 5.99 -11.38
N ARG A 84 5.59 7.18 -10.99
CA ARG A 84 5.65 8.36 -11.82
C ARG A 84 7.08 8.77 -12.19
N GLY A 85 8.01 8.69 -11.25
CA GLY A 85 9.42 9.04 -11.49
C GLY A 85 10.15 8.04 -12.38
N VAL A 86 9.77 6.76 -12.29
CA VAL A 86 10.42 5.68 -13.05
C VAL A 86 9.79 5.46 -14.43
N ALA A 87 8.47 5.47 -14.52
CA ALA A 87 7.71 5.11 -15.73
C ALA A 87 6.81 6.24 -16.27
N GLY A 88 6.85 7.43 -15.70
CA GLY A 88 6.02 8.55 -16.13
C GLY A 88 6.54 9.24 -17.40
N SER A 89 5.71 10.13 -17.97
CA SER A 89 6.07 10.97 -19.13
C SER A 89 7.28 11.87 -18.90
N ARG A 90 7.56 12.21 -17.66
CA ARG A 90 8.78 12.93 -17.20
C ARG A 90 9.70 11.99 -16.42
N GLN A 91 9.88 10.78 -16.91
CA GLN A 91 10.74 9.80 -16.26
C GLN A 91 12.19 10.32 -16.13
N ILE A 92 12.81 9.94 -15.05
CA ILE A 92 14.22 10.22 -14.82
C ILE A 92 15.02 9.34 -15.78
N ARG A 93 15.78 9.95 -16.69
CA ARG A 93 16.56 9.20 -17.71
C ARG A 93 17.82 8.58 -17.13
N ARG A 94 18.47 9.24 -16.16
CA ARG A 94 19.69 8.73 -15.53
C ARG A 94 19.36 7.59 -14.57
N GLU A 95 19.94 6.43 -14.78
CA GLU A 95 19.68 5.25 -13.96
C GLU A 95 20.09 5.43 -12.50
N SER A 96 21.21 6.10 -12.25
CA SER A 96 21.66 6.42 -10.90
C SER A 96 20.63 7.27 -10.12
N LEU A 97 20.00 8.24 -10.79
CA LEU A 97 18.93 9.03 -10.17
C LEU A 97 17.64 8.25 -9.95
N ARG A 98 17.32 7.27 -10.82
CA ARG A 98 16.20 6.35 -10.59
C ARG A 98 16.44 5.50 -9.35
N VAL A 99 17.62 4.90 -9.25
CA VAL A 99 17.99 4.10 -8.08
C VAL A 99 17.93 4.94 -6.82
N LEU A 100 18.49 6.16 -6.85
CA LEU A 100 18.44 7.09 -5.73
C LEU A 100 16.99 7.42 -5.33
N LEU A 101 16.11 7.70 -6.30
CA LEU A 101 14.69 7.95 -6.05
C LEU A 101 14.02 6.74 -5.37
N ILE A 102 14.28 5.53 -5.88
CA ILE A 102 13.72 4.30 -5.31
C ILE A 102 14.20 4.13 -3.86
N LEU A 103 15.50 4.29 -3.60
CA LEU A 103 16.06 4.16 -2.25
C LEU A 103 15.50 5.21 -1.29
N LEU A 104 15.39 6.48 -1.71
CA LEU A 104 14.79 7.54 -0.90
C LEU A 104 13.33 7.23 -0.56
N ILE A 105 12.54 6.79 -1.53
CA ILE A 105 11.15 6.46 -1.29
C ILE A 105 11.02 5.20 -0.42
N CYS A 106 11.88 4.21 -0.58
CA CYS A 106 11.93 3.06 0.32
C CYS A 106 12.22 3.50 1.76
N LEU A 107 13.15 4.43 1.96
CA LEU A 107 13.46 4.97 3.28
C LEU A 107 12.26 5.74 3.89
N ILE A 108 11.60 6.60 3.11
CA ILE A 108 10.43 7.38 3.57
C ILE A 108 9.22 6.46 3.86
N SER A 109 9.08 5.37 3.10
CA SER A 109 7.97 4.42 3.27
C SER A 109 8.23 3.38 4.34
N PHE A 110 9.47 3.26 4.82
CA PHE A 110 9.90 2.24 5.77
C PHE A 110 9.06 2.21 7.07
N PRO A 111 8.67 3.35 7.66
CA PRO A 111 7.87 3.36 8.89
C PRO A 111 6.42 2.93 8.72
N ALA A 112 5.94 2.72 7.50
CA ALA A 112 4.56 2.32 7.27
C ALA A 112 4.33 0.82 7.54
N ASP A 113 3.09 0.42 7.76
CA ASP A 113 2.67 -0.95 8.09
C ASP A 113 3.26 -2.02 7.13
N TRP A 114 3.19 -1.81 5.84
CA TRP A 114 3.83 -2.71 4.85
C TRP A 114 5.22 -2.24 4.43
N SER A 115 5.83 -1.34 5.19
CA SER A 115 7.16 -0.79 4.91
C SER A 115 7.27 -0.30 3.45
N CYS A 116 8.43 -0.41 2.84
CA CYS A 116 8.66 -0.05 1.43
C CYS A 116 8.11 -1.10 0.44
N ILE A 117 7.71 -2.29 0.92
CA ILE A 117 7.24 -3.38 0.05
C ILE A 117 5.99 -3.00 -0.73
N ALA A 118 5.03 -2.31 -0.10
CA ALA A 118 3.85 -1.83 -0.81
C ALA A 118 4.22 -0.84 -1.93
N SER A 119 5.17 0.07 -1.70
CA SER A 119 5.67 1.00 -2.73
C SER A 119 6.33 0.26 -3.90
N LEU A 120 7.16 -0.76 -3.61
CA LEU A 120 7.80 -1.60 -4.63
C LEU A 120 6.79 -2.44 -5.41
N CYS A 121 5.75 -2.95 -4.76
CA CYS A 121 4.66 -3.65 -5.45
C CYS A 121 3.91 -2.72 -6.42
N VAL A 122 3.61 -1.47 -6.03
CA VAL A 122 2.99 -0.48 -6.92
C VAL A 122 3.89 -0.22 -8.13
N LEU A 123 5.21 -0.07 -7.92
CA LEU A 123 6.18 0.09 -9.00
C LEU A 123 6.17 -1.13 -9.94
N ALA A 124 6.24 -2.34 -9.39
CA ALA A 124 6.26 -3.58 -10.17
C ALA A 124 4.99 -3.76 -11.02
N PHE A 125 3.83 -3.50 -10.45
CA PHE A 125 2.57 -3.59 -11.17
C PHE A 125 2.48 -2.55 -12.28
N GLY A 126 2.88 -1.31 -12.01
CA GLY A 126 2.80 -0.23 -12.98
C GLY A 126 3.80 -0.37 -14.14
N THR A 127 5.04 -0.80 -13.86
CA THR A 127 6.10 -0.97 -14.88
C THR A 127 5.90 -2.21 -15.74
N ASN A 128 5.29 -3.27 -15.20
CA ASN A 128 5.04 -4.52 -15.92
C ASN A 128 3.59 -4.66 -16.40
N ARG A 129 2.90 -3.55 -16.63
CA ARG A 129 1.53 -3.56 -17.11
C ARG A 129 1.41 -4.37 -18.41
N GLY A 130 0.37 -5.21 -18.49
CA GLY A 130 0.14 -6.12 -19.62
C GLY A 130 0.86 -7.47 -19.51
N ASN A 131 1.77 -7.64 -18.57
CA ASN A 131 2.42 -8.93 -18.30
C ASN A 131 2.10 -9.40 -16.86
N PHE A 132 0.93 -10.03 -16.70
CA PHE A 132 0.43 -10.49 -15.42
C PHE A 132 1.42 -11.42 -14.69
N LYS A 133 2.10 -12.33 -15.43
CA LYS A 133 3.08 -13.25 -14.83
C LYS A 133 4.24 -12.49 -14.19
N LYS A 134 4.78 -11.47 -14.86
CA LYS A 134 5.85 -10.62 -14.29
C LYS A 134 5.39 -9.81 -13.11
N GLN A 135 4.17 -9.28 -13.15
CA GLN A 135 3.58 -8.54 -12.04
C GLN A 135 3.49 -9.42 -10.78
N MET A 136 2.95 -10.64 -10.92
CA MET A 136 2.82 -11.58 -9.82
C MET A 136 4.18 -12.07 -9.31
N LEU A 137 5.12 -12.35 -10.20
CA LEU A 137 6.46 -12.78 -9.83
C LEU A 137 7.18 -11.73 -8.96
N TRP A 138 7.16 -10.46 -9.36
CA TRP A 138 7.77 -9.39 -8.58
C TRP A 138 7.06 -9.16 -7.24
N MET A 139 5.73 -9.23 -7.22
CA MET A 139 4.97 -9.16 -5.97
C MET A 139 5.39 -10.26 -4.99
N VAL A 140 5.40 -11.51 -5.44
CA VAL A 140 5.80 -12.66 -4.61
C VAL A 140 7.24 -12.52 -4.15
N PHE A 141 8.15 -12.08 -5.03
CA PHE A 141 9.55 -11.86 -4.69
C PHE A 141 9.72 -10.81 -3.56
N TYR A 142 9.07 -9.65 -3.68
CA TYR A 142 9.18 -8.61 -2.64
C TYR A 142 8.55 -9.04 -1.32
N VAL A 143 7.41 -9.73 -1.37
CA VAL A 143 6.77 -10.24 -0.16
C VAL A 143 7.57 -11.39 0.47
N ALA A 144 8.23 -12.23 -0.33
CA ALA A 144 9.10 -13.27 0.19
C ALA A 144 10.33 -12.68 0.92
N LEU A 145 10.92 -11.60 0.38
CA LEU A 145 11.98 -10.85 1.09
C LEU A 145 11.46 -10.28 2.41
N TYR A 146 10.27 -9.71 2.41
CA TYR A 146 9.64 -9.19 3.62
C TYR A 146 9.38 -10.30 4.65
N ALA A 147 8.81 -11.41 4.20
CA ALA A 147 8.57 -12.58 5.03
C ALA A 147 9.87 -13.12 5.63
N LEU A 148 10.95 -13.18 4.86
CA LEU A 148 12.27 -13.61 5.32
C LEU A 148 12.79 -12.71 6.44
N VAL A 149 12.70 -11.38 6.27
CA VAL A 149 13.11 -10.43 7.31
C VAL A 149 12.31 -10.64 8.60
N TYR A 150 11.00 -10.86 8.50
CA TYR A 150 10.14 -11.12 9.67
C TYR A 150 10.46 -12.46 10.33
N CYS A 151 10.73 -13.51 9.55
CA CYS A 151 11.14 -14.81 10.10
C CYS A 151 12.46 -14.73 10.87
N LEU A 152 13.38 -13.89 10.41
CA LEU A 152 14.71 -13.76 11.05
C LEU A 152 14.71 -12.79 12.24
N ALA A 153 13.89 -11.73 12.18
CA ALA A 153 13.94 -10.63 13.15
C ALA A 153 12.87 -10.72 14.25
N LEU A 154 11.74 -11.39 14.01
CA LEU A 154 10.61 -11.40 14.92
C LEU A 154 10.10 -12.82 15.22
N ASP A 155 9.31 -13.41 14.31
CA ASP A 155 8.69 -14.72 14.49
C ASP A 155 8.47 -15.41 13.15
N VAL A 156 8.81 -16.70 13.10
CA VAL A 156 8.71 -17.54 11.89
C VAL A 156 7.25 -17.69 11.45
N VAL A 157 6.32 -17.90 12.38
CA VAL A 157 4.90 -18.08 12.06
C VAL A 157 4.34 -16.80 11.47
N TYR A 158 4.68 -15.65 12.05
CA TYR A 158 4.23 -14.34 11.57
C TYR A 158 4.84 -14.01 10.19
N GLY A 159 6.10 -14.36 9.97
CA GLY A 159 6.74 -14.22 8.66
C GLY A 159 6.07 -15.08 7.58
N LEU A 160 5.76 -16.35 7.87
CA LEU A 160 5.07 -17.23 6.94
C LEU A 160 3.64 -16.75 6.62
N LEU A 161 2.94 -16.13 7.57
CA LEU A 161 1.63 -15.53 7.34
C LEU A 161 1.66 -14.42 6.28
N GLN A 162 2.81 -13.76 6.07
CA GLN A 162 2.94 -12.77 4.99
C GLN A 162 2.75 -13.40 3.61
N MET A 163 3.10 -14.67 3.44
CA MET A 163 2.93 -15.39 2.17
C MET A 163 1.47 -15.64 1.79
N ALA A 164 0.50 -15.41 2.70
CA ALA A 164 -0.92 -15.43 2.37
C ALA A 164 -1.30 -14.43 1.26
N VAL A 165 -0.42 -13.47 0.96
CA VAL A 165 -0.50 -12.61 -0.22
C VAL A 165 -0.69 -13.37 -1.53
N VAL A 166 -0.18 -14.58 -1.65
CA VAL A 166 -0.36 -15.44 -2.84
C VAL A 166 -1.83 -15.69 -3.15
N LEU A 167 -2.69 -15.67 -2.14
CA LEU A 167 -4.14 -15.80 -2.31
C LEU A 167 -4.78 -14.59 -3.03
N ALA A 168 -4.07 -13.48 -3.17
CA ALA A 168 -4.52 -12.35 -4.01
C ALA A 168 -4.38 -12.64 -5.51
N ILE A 169 -3.51 -13.58 -5.92
CA ILE A 169 -3.26 -13.87 -7.34
C ILE A 169 -4.53 -14.29 -8.10
N PRO A 170 -5.33 -15.27 -7.63
CA PRO A 170 -6.57 -15.63 -8.32
C PRO A 170 -7.57 -14.48 -8.37
N ILE A 171 -7.63 -13.65 -7.33
CA ILE A 171 -8.53 -12.47 -7.30
C ILE A 171 -8.10 -11.47 -8.37
N LEU A 172 -6.80 -11.18 -8.48
CA LEU A 172 -6.26 -10.27 -9.49
C LEU A 172 -6.34 -10.85 -10.91
N TRP A 173 -6.28 -12.17 -11.05
CA TRP A 173 -6.43 -12.84 -12.34
C TRP A 173 -7.84 -12.74 -12.89
N LEU A 174 -8.86 -12.75 -12.03
CA LEU A 174 -10.26 -12.56 -12.41
C LEU A 174 -10.56 -11.11 -12.86
N TYR A 175 -9.68 -10.17 -12.57
CA TYR A 175 -9.84 -8.79 -12.99
C TYR A 175 -9.57 -8.63 -14.50
N ASN A 176 -10.56 -8.21 -15.24
CA ASN A 176 -10.51 -8.12 -16.71
C ASN A 176 -9.79 -6.87 -17.26
N GLY A 177 -9.25 -6.01 -16.40
CA GLY A 177 -8.54 -4.77 -16.80
C GLY A 177 -9.40 -3.72 -17.50
N LYS A 178 -10.69 -3.99 -17.71
CA LYS A 178 -11.58 -3.08 -18.42
C LYS A 178 -12.30 -2.16 -17.45
N ARG A 179 -12.31 -0.89 -17.77
CA ARG A 179 -13.18 0.06 -17.09
C ARG A 179 -14.63 -0.29 -17.42
N SER A 180 -15.49 -0.37 -16.40
CA SER A 180 -16.92 -0.62 -16.61
C SER A 180 -17.47 0.30 -17.69
N ASN A 181 -18.02 -0.29 -18.76
CA ASN A 181 -18.65 0.43 -19.88
C ASN A 181 -19.99 1.09 -19.48
N SER A 182 -20.47 0.85 -18.27
CA SER A 182 -21.59 1.60 -17.70
C SER A 182 -21.11 3.04 -17.52
N GLY A 183 -21.37 3.90 -18.50
CA GLY A 183 -20.85 5.26 -18.68
C GLY A 183 -20.97 6.24 -17.51
N LYS A 184 -21.37 5.77 -16.36
CA LYS A 184 -21.35 6.40 -15.05
C LYS A 184 -20.59 5.50 -14.10
N SER A 185 -19.24 5.59 -14.10
CA SER A 185 -18.53 5.14 -12.89
C SER A 185 -19.09 5.99 -11.75
N SER A 186 -19.96 5.40 -10.93
CA SER A 186 -20.57 6.08 -9.79
C SER A 186 -19.45 6.75 -9.00
N PRO A 187 -19.48 8.07 -8.78
CA PRO A 187 -18.49 8.74 -7.94
C PRO A 187 -18.39 8.05 -6.59
N LEU A 188 -19.47 7.47 -6.11
CA LEU A 188 -19.56 6.68 -4.88
C LEU A 188 -18.55 5.51 -4.86
N MET A 189 -18.41 4.74 -5.95
CA MET A 189 -17.49 3.60 -6.00
C MET A 189 -16.02 4.01 -5.89
N LYS A 190 -15.67 5.20 -6.41
CA LYS A 190 -14.31 5.75 -6.28
C LYS A 190 -14.01 6.18 -4.85
N TRP A 191 -14.98 6.81 -4.18
CA TRP A 191 -14.84 7.26 -2.82
C TRP A 191 -14.87 6.10 -1.83
N LEU A 192 -15.66 5.07 -2.09
CA LEU A 192 -15.76 3.88 -1.26
C LEU A 192 -14.39 3.25 -1.02
N PHE A 193 -13.56 3.13 -2.05
CA PHE A 193 -12.21 2.59 -1.93
C PHE A 193 -11.33 3.42 -0.96
N TYR A 194 -11.42 4.75 -1.02
CA TYR A 194 -10.61 5.62 -0.17
C TYR A 194 -11.13 5.72 1.26
N VAL A 195 -12.45 5.74 1.43
CA VAL A 195 -13.11 5.92 2.73
C VAL A 195 -13.16 4.61 3.51
N TYR A 196 -13.33 3.48 2.82
CA TYR A 196 -13.44 2.17 3.47
C TYR A 196 -12.23 1.87 4.36
N TYR A 197 -11.02 2.16 3.89
CA TYR A 197 -9.81 1.83 4.63
C TYR A 197 -9.67 2.60 5.96
N PRO A 198 -9.78 3.93 6.03
CA PRO A 198 -9.78 4.63 7.31
C PRO A 198 -10.98 4.27 8.19
N LEU A 199 -12.15 4.05 7.60
CA LEU A 199 -13.38 3.77 8.33
C LEU A 199 -13.31 2.44 9.08
N HIS A 200 -12.86 1.35 8.42
CA HIS A 200 -12.78 0.06 9.09
C HIS A 200 -11.73 0.06 10.22
N LEU A 201 -10.61 0.77 10.05
CA LEU A 201 -9.63 0.95 11.12
C LEU A 201 -10.21 1.71 12.30
N PHE A 202 -10.96 2.78 12.03
CA PHE A 202 -11.63 3.54 13.08
C PHE A 202 -12.64 2.69 13.86
N VAL A 203 -13.41 1.84 13.17
CA VAL A 203 -14.34 0.90 13.81
C VAL A 203 -13.58 -0.12 14.68
N ILE A 204 -12.45 -0.65 14.20
CA ILE A 204 -11.62 -1.56 15.01
C ILE A 204 -11.12 -0.86 16.28
N GLY A 205 -10.63 0.37 16.17
CA GLY A 205 -10.19 1.13 17.34
C GLY A 205 -11.31 1.42 18.34
N LEU A 206 -12.53 1.69 17.87
CA LEU A 206 -13.71 1.84 18.74
C LEU A 206 -14.05 0.53 19.47
N LEU A 207 -14.00 -0.60 18.78
CA LEU A 207 -14.28 -1.89 19.41
C LEU A 207 -13.25 -2.23 20.49
N GLN A 208 -11.97 -1.90 20.28
CA GLN A 208 -10.92 -2.10 21.28
C GLN A 208 -11.04 -1.20 22.53
N LEU A 209 -11.77 -0.08 22.43
CA LEU A 209 -12.07 0.77 23.59
C LEU A 209 -13.27 0.28 24.40
N LEU A 210 -14.08 -0.61 23.82
CA LEU A 210 -15.29 -1.15 24.47
C LEU A 210 -15.01 -2.49 25.17
N ASP A 211 -13.89 -3.16 24.83
CA ASP A 211 -13.39 -4.37 25.48
C ASP A 211 -12.49 -4.00 26.67
#